data_5b7a0e965ee035bca884310ebe3efaeb
#
_entry.id   5b7a0e965ee035bca884310ebe3efaeb
#
_cell.length_a   1.000
_cell.length_b   1.000
_cell.length_c   1.000
_cell.angle_alpha   90.00
_cell.angle_beta   90.00
_cell.angle_gamma   90.00
#
_symmetry.space_group_name_H-M   'P 1'
#
loop_
_entity.id
_entity.type
_entity.pdbx_description
1 polymer ?
#
loop_
_entity_poly.entity_id
_entity_poly.type
_entity_poly.pdbx_seq_one_letter_code
_entity_poly.pdbx_strand_id
1 'polypeptide(L)'
;HVNTAFDSIGHGERELKRIHDFHIGNLKIGVSNTLCKYVLLPYLKGFIGKYPHVNIAIESQSTYQTLDMLDARKIDIGLVAEPKSKKGLHFQPVMEISDAFVCTPAYLENLHLREGNDTDIFKTGNIMLLNRSNMSRKHVDAYLADNQIEINQILETTDMELLIEFSRIGLGIGCVIKDFVEDDLKNGTLIEIPLDIPIPKRVIGFCCHPQDMPDTLREFMEFSRTFHKA
;
A
#
# COMPACT_ATOMS: atom_id res chain seq x y z
N HIS A 1 33.29 39.86 21.97
CA HIS A 1 32.41 38.74 22.40
C HIS A 1 30.91 39.02 22.12
N VAL A 2 30.41 40.24 22.37
CA VAL A 2 28.99 40.59 22.12
C VAL A 2 28.68 40.60 20.64
N ASN A 3 29.54 41.22 19.83
CA ASN A 3 29.36 41.25 18.35
C ASN A 3 29.37 39.85 17.74
N THR A 4 30.25 38.96 18.22
CA THR A 4 30.29 37.55 17.74
C THR A 4 28.99 36.82 18.07
N ALA A 5 28.33 37.12 19.17
CA ALA A 5 27.03 36.52 19.50
C ALA A 5 25.92 37.01 18.57
N PHE A 6 25.88 38.33 18.28
CA PHE A 6 24.91 38.89 17.32
C PHE A 6 25.15 38.38 15.90
N ASP A 7 26.41 38.23 15.46
CA ASP A 7 26.73 37.66 14.15
C ASP A 7 26.27 36.20 14.04
N SER A 8 26.44 35.42 15.13
CA SER A 8 25.98 34.03 15.18
C SER A 8 24.45 33.93 15.15
N ILE A 9 23.73 34.82 15.84
CA ILE A 9 22.26 34.88 15.82
C ILE A 9 21.80 35.24 14.39
N GLY A 10 22.37 36.30 13.80
CA GLY A 10 22.01 36.72 12.44
C GLY A 10 22.35 35.67 11.35
N HIS A 11 23.38 34.84 11.59
CA HIS A 11 23.64 33.68 10.72
C HIS A 11 22.54 32.62 10.88
N GLY A 12 22.19 32.29 12.12
CA GLY A 12 21.12 31.34 12.42
C GLY A 12 19.76 31.76 11.83
N GLU A 13 19.40 33.03 11.95
CA GLU A 13 18.17 33.57 11.34
C GLU A 13 18.17 33.47 9.81
N ARG A 14 19.29 33.76 9.16
CA ARG A 14 19.42 33.59 7.70
C ARG A 14 19.30 32.15 7.26
N GLU A 15 19.91 31.19 7.99
CA GLU A 15 19.80 29.76 7.70
C GLU A 15 18.39 29.25 7.92
N LEU A 16 17.72 29.65 9.00
CA LEU A 16 16.31 29.30 9.24
C LEU A 16 15.40 29.85 8.14
N LYS A 17 15.61 31.10 7.74
CA LYS A 17 14.87 31.69 6.63
C LYS A 17 15.10 30.96 5.32
N ARG A 18 16.36 30.58 5.03
CA ARG A 18 16.71 29.80 3.85
C ARG A 18 16.03 28.43 3.86
N ILE A 19 16.05 27.72 4.98
CA ILE A 19 15.37 26.43 5.16
C ILE A 19 13.88 26.59 4.86
N HIS A 20 13.26 27.60 5.43
CA HIS A 20 11.84 27.90 5.22
C HIS A 20 11.53 28.29 3.77
N ASP A 21 12.28 29.23 3.20
CA ASP A 21 12.02 29.77 1.84
C ASP A 21 12.24 28.74 0.73
N PHE A 22 13.18 27.79 0.94
CA PHE A 22 13.47 26.71 -0.01
C PHE A 22 12.79 25.38 0.33
N HIS A 23 11.96 25.33 1.38
CA HIS A 23 11.31 24.10 1.85
C HIS A 23 12.32 22.95 2.03
N ILE A 24 13.49 23.24 2.60
CA ILE A 24 14.52 22.25 2.88
C ILE A 24 14.09 21.46 4.10
N GLY A 25 13.84 20.17 3.90
CA GLY A 25 13.39 19.30 4.98
C GLY A 25 13.63 17.83 4.71
N ASN A 26 13.33 17.02 5.69
CA ASN A 26 13.39 15.56 5.58
C ASN A 26 12.00 14.98 5.78
N LEU A 27 11.68 13.92 5.05
CA LEU A 27 10.44 13.16 5.19
C LEU A 27 10.75 11.67 5.12
N LYS A 28 10.52 10.96 6.21
CA LYS A 28 10.68 9.50 6.29
C LYS A 28 9.34 8.82 6.17
N ILE A 29 9.17 8.00 5.12
CA ILE A 29 7.92 7.34 4.78
C ILE A 29 8.06 5.83 4.94
N GLY A 30 7.22 5.22 5.75
CA GLY A 30 7.09 3.77 5.84
C GLY A 30 5.97 3.26 4.91
N VAL A 31 6.25 2.20 4.15
CA VAL A 31 5.29 1.67 3.18
C VAL A 31 5.67 0.26 2.74
N SER A 32 4.71 -0.58 2.32
CA SER A 32 5.04 -1.83 1.63
C SER A 32 5.48 -1.57 0.18
N ASN A 33 6.29 -2.48 -0.40
CA ASN A 33 6.72 -2.38 -1.79
C ASN A 33 5.55 -2.17 -2.75
N THR A 34 4.49 -2.94 -2.58
CA THR A 34 3.29 -2.88 -3.40
C THR A 34 2.60 -1.52 -3.32
N LEU A 35 2.32 -1.02 -2.10
CA LEU A 35 1.70 0.30 -1.93
C LEU A 35 2.64 1.43 -2.37
N CYS A 36 3.96 1.25 -2.24
CA CYS A 36 4.93 2.20 -2.78
C CYS A 36 4.76 2.33 -4.29
N LYS A 37 4.81 1.21 -5.01
CA LYS A 37 4.73 1.17 -6.48
C LYS A 37 3.41 1.71 -7.01
N TYR A 38 2.29 1.22 -6.50
CA TYR A 38 0.98 1.51 -7.09
C TYR A 38 0.30 2.76 -6.54
N VAL A 39 0.64 3.18 -5.32
CA VAL A 39 -0.03 4.28 -4.64
C VAL A 39 0.92 5.44 -4.37
N LEU A 40 2.06 5.22 -3.70
CA LEU A 40 2.91 6.31 -3.23
C LEU A 40 3.66 7.02 -4.36
N LEU A 41 4.18 6.30 -5.36
CA LEU A 41 5.01 6.90 -6.42
C LEU A 41 4.33 8.05 -7.17
N PRO A 42 3.04 8.02 -7.53
CA PRO A 42 2.36 9.17 -8.14
C PRO A 42 2.37 10.41 -7.23
N TYR A 43 2.13 10.24 -5.91
CA TYR A 43 2.19 11.32 -4.93
C TYR A 43 3.60 11.90 -4.81
N LEU A 44 4.61 11.04 -4.75
CA LEU A 44 6.02 11.48 -4.70
C LEU A 44 6.41 12.26 -5.94
N LYS A 45 6.03 11.78 -7.12
CA LYS A 45 6.31 12.47 -8.38
C LYS A 45 5.77 13.90 -8.37
N GLY A 46 4.52 14.07 -7.94
CA GLY A 46 3.90 15.40 -7.84
C GLY A 46 4.53 16.26 -6.74
N PHE A 47 4.78 15.66 -5.57
CA PHE A 47 5.36 16.38 -4.42
C PHE A 47 6.78 16.87 -4.68
N ILE A 48 7.66 16.02 -5.22
CA ILE A 48 9.04 16.38 -5.57
C ILE A 48 9.07 17.48 -6.65
N GLY A 49 8.12 17.43 -7.60
CA GLY A 49 7.99 18.50 -8.61
C GLY A 49 7.68 19.86 -8.00
N LYS A 50 6.95 19.90 -6.88
CA LYS A 50 6.61 21.15 -6.16
C LYS A 50 7.67 21.53 -5.10
N TYR A 51 8.30 20.55 -4.45
CA TYR A 51 9.23 20.70 -3.34
C TYR A 51 10.56 19.96 -3.61
N PRO A 52 11.38 20.41 -4.57
CA PRO A 52 12.56 19.68 -5.07
C PRO A 52 13.70 19.56 -4.05
N HIS A 53 13.66 20.35 -2.97
CA HIS A 53 14.72 20.38 -1.94
C HIS A 53 14.36 19.54 -0.70
N VAL A 54 13.25 18.83 -0.73
CA VAL A 54 12.89 17.88 0.33
C VAL A 54 13.64 16.58 0.13
N ASN A 55 14.35 16.14 1.17
CA ASN A 55 15.00 14.83 1.20
C ASN A 55 14.00 13.76 1.67
N ILE A 56 13.72 12.77 0.83
CA ILE A 56 12.77 11.71 1.11
C ILE A 56 13.50 10.40 1.36
N ALA A 57 13.22 9.76 2.50
CA ALA A 57 13.65 8.42 2.81
C ALA A 57 12.45 7.47 2.82
N ILE A 58 12.57 6.34 2.13
CA ILE A 58 11.55 5.29 2.06
C ILE A 58 12.01 4.08 2.85
N GLU A 59 11.22 3.69 3.85
CA GLU A 59 11.41 2.46 4.62
C GLU A 59 10.39 1.42 4.15
N SER A 60 10.87 0.38 3.45
CA SER A 60 10.00 -0.64 2.88
C SER A 60 9.81 -1.81 3.83
N GLN A 61 8.58 -2.03 4.28
CA GLN A 61 8.24 -3.06 5.26
C GLN A 61 6.73 -3.36 5.30
N SER A 62 6.34 -4.36 6.12
CA SER A 62 4.93 -4.70 6.32
C SER A 62 4.15 -3.56 7.01
N THR A 63 2.81 -3.56 6.85
CA THR A 63 1.94 -2.60 7.53
C THR A 63 2.12 -2.61 9.05
N TYR A 64 2.30 -3.78 9.67
CA TYR A 64 2.53 -3.87 11.12
C TYR A 64 3.82 -3.19 11.55
N GLN A 65 4.92 -3.49 10.84
CA GLN A 65 6.21 -2.85 11.09
C GLN A 65 6.16 -1.34 10.85
N THR A 66 5.42 -0.89 9.84
CA THR A 66 5.20 0.54 9.58
C THR A 66 4.50 1.21 10.75
N LEU A 67 3.44 0.60 11.30
CA LEU A 67 2.73 1.11 12.48
C LEU A 67 3.63 1.12 13.73
N ASP A 68 4.41 0.05 13.95
CA ASP A 68 5.38 0.00 15.06
C ASP A 68 6.46 1.08 14.94
N MET A 69 6.92 1.37 13.72
CA MET A 69 7.90 2.43 13.48
C MET A 69 7.30 3.84 13.65
N LEU A 70 6.02 4.02 13.32
CA LEU A 70 5.29 5.26 13.64
C LEU A 70 5.19 5.43 15.15
N ASP A 71 4.74 4.42 15.89
CA ASP A 71 4.65 4.46 17.34
C ASP A 71 6.01 4.76 18.00
N ALA A 72 7.09 4.20 17.44
CA ALA A 72 8.47 4.43 17.89
C ALA A 72 9.10 5.75 17.37
N ARG A 73 8.38 6.59 16.65
CA ARG A 73 8.87 7.86 16.05
C ARG A 73 10.11 7.67 15.13
N LYS A 74 10.25 6.51 14.48
CA LYS A 74 11.35 6.21 13.55
C LYS A 74 11.08 6.69 12.14
N ILE A 75 9.80 6.85 11.78
CA ILE A 75 9.30 7.42 10.53
C ILE A 75 8.29 8.52 10.84
N ASP A 76 8.10 9.44 9.89
CA ASP A 76 7.20 10.58 10.05
C ASP A 76 5.77 10.24 9.62
N ILE A 77 5.63 9.38 8.59
CA ILE A 77 4.36 9.02 7.97
C ILE A 77 4.41 7.58 7.45
N GLY A 78 3.29 6.88 7.53
CA GLY A 78 3.11 5.56 6.93
C GLY A 78 1.99 5.56 5.90
N LEU A 79 2.15 4.84 4.79
CA LEU A 79 1.07 4.52 3.87
C LEU A 79 0.62 3.08 4.15
N VAL A 80 -0.58 2.95 4.71
CA VAL A 80 -1.08 1.67 5.26
C VAL A 80 -2.57 1.48 5.00
N ALA A 81 -3.04 0.24 5.11
CA ALA A 81 -4.47 -0.02 5.24
C ALA A 81 -4.99 0.57 6.56
N GLU A 82 -6.23 1.06 6.58
CA GLU A 82 -6.81 1.68 7.78
C GLU A 82 -6.69 0.75 8.99
N PRO A 83 -5.95 1.16 10.03
CA PRO A 83 -5.78 0.31 11.20
C PRO A 83 -7.07 0.25 12.04
N LYS A 84 -7.42 -0.92 12.55
CA LYS A 84 -8.59 -1.12 13.42
C LYS A 84 -8.53 -0.26 14.69
N SER A 85 -7.34 0.01 15.20
CA SER A 85 -7.10 0.91 16.33
C SER A 85 -6.10 1.98 15.92
N LYS A 86 -6.52 3.24 16.00
CA LYS A 86 -5.68 4.39 15.59
C LYS A 86 -4.64 4.80 16.65
N LYS A 87 -4.79 4.37 17.91
CA LYS A 87 -3.85 4.66 19.02
C LYS A 87 -3.29 6.10 19.06
N GLY A 88 -4.13 7.08 18.77
CA GLY A 88 -3.71 8.50 18.71
C GLY A 88 -3.07 8.92 17.39
N LEU A 89 -3.00 8.05 16.39
CA LEU A 89 -2.57 8.38 15.03
C LEU A 89 -3.69 9.07 14.25
N HIS A 90 -3.31 10.03 13.43
CA HIS A 90 -4.18 10.61 12.41
C HIS A 90 -4.13 9.74 11.16
N PHE A 91 -5.29 9.36 10.63
CA PHE A 91 -5.40 8.63 9.38
C PHE A 91 -6.13 9.47 8.33
N GLN A 92 -5.47 9.71 7.20
CA GLN A 92 -6.02 10.41 6.06
C GLN A 92 -6.25 9.42 4.93
N PRO A 93 -7.51 9.09 4.57
CA PRO A 93 -7.82 8.17 3.49
C PRO A 93 -7.33 8.72 2.14
N VAL A 94 -6.82 7.83 1.30
CA VAL A 94 -6.27 8.12 -0.03
C VAL A 94 -7.06 7.43 -1.12
N MET A 95 -7.33 6.13 -0.95
CA MET A 95 -8.11 5.35 -1.90
C MET A 95 -8.77 4.15 -1.22
N GLU A 96 -9.84 3.69 -1.84
CA GLU A 96 -10.46 2.42 -1.53
C GLU A 96 -9.91 1.35 -2.47
N ILE A 97 -9.60 0.18 -1.97
CA ILE A 97 -9.11 -0.96 -2.75
C ILE A 97 -10.02 -2.18 -2.58
N SER A 98 -10.08 -3.00 -3.61
CA SER A 98 -10.80 -4.28 -3.62
C SER A 98 -9.81 -5.44 -3.78
N ASP A 99 -10.09 -6.56 -3.11
CA ASP A 99 -9.38 -7.81 -3.37
C ASP A 99 -10.22 -8.68 -4.32
N ALA A 100 -9.57 -9.42 -5.22
CA ALA A 100 -10.22 -10.34 -6.13
C ALA A 100 -9.38 -11.58 -6.36
N PHE A 101 -10.03 -12.70 -6.62
CA PHE A 101 -9.38 -13.90 -7.14
C PHE A 101 -9.27 -13.80 -8.65
N VAL A 102 -8.07 -13.96 -9.19
CA VAL A 102 -7.79 -13.82 -10.62
C VAL A 102 -6.94 -14.98 -11.14
N CYS A 103 -7.12 -15.35 -12.39
CA CYS A 103 -6.26 -16.29 -13.07
C CYS A 103 -6.22 -15.99 -14.58
N THR A 104 -5.37 -16.68 -15.34
CA THR A 104 -5.45 -16.62 -16.80
C THR A 104 -6.65 -17.43 -17.31
N PRO A 105 -7.28 -17.03 -18.46
CA PRO A 105 -8.32 -17.82 -19.10
C PRO A 105 -7.90 -19.28 -19.35
N ALA A 106 -6.66 -19.48 -19.82
CA ALA A 106 -6.10 -20.80 -20.10
C ALA A 106 -6.00 -21.67 -18.84
N TYR A 107 -5.65 -21.09 -17.69
CA TYR A 107 -5.62 -21.85 -16.42
C TYR A 107 -7.02 -22.35 -16.05
N LEU A 108 -8.03 -21.49 -16.13
CA LEU A 108 -9.41 -21.86 -15.79
C LEU A 108 -9.97 -22.90 -16.75
N GLU A 109 -9.73 -22.75 -18.05
CA GLU A 109 -10.13 -23.74 -19.06
C GLU A 109 -9.51 -25.12 -18.79
N ASN A 110 -8.20 -25.16 -18.54
CA ASN A 110 -7.50 -26.42 -18.19
C ASN A 110 -8.01 -27.04 -16.89
N LEU A 111 -8.35 -26.22 -15.89
CA LEU A 111 -8.94 -26.70 -14.65
C LEU A 111 -10.30 -27.35 -14.90
N HIS A 112 -11.18 -26.72 -15.69
CA HIS A 112 -12.48 -27.26 -16.05
C HIS A 112 -12.38 -28.53 -16.92
N LEU A 113 -11.41 -28.62 -17.83
CA LEU A 113 -11.15 -29.83 -18.60
C LEU A 113 -10.75 -31.03 -17.72
N ARG A 114 -10.00 -30.75 -16.66
CA ARG A 114 -9.52 -31.81 -15.75
C ARG A 114 -10.58 -32.23 -14.73
N GLU A 115 -11.29 -31.27 -14.14
CA GLU A 115 -12.17 -31.48 -12.99
C GLU A 115 -13.67 -31.39 -13.31
N GLY A 116 -14.02 -30.92 -14.52
CA GLY A 116 -15.40 -30.65 -14.93
C GLY A 116 -15.81 -29.21 -14.71
N ASN A 117 -16.85 -28.77 -15.47
CA ASN A 117 -17.31 -27.37 -15.43
C ASN A 117 -18.04 -26.98 -14.13
N ASP A 118 -18.59 -27.94 -13.41
CA ASP A 118 -19.32 -27.73 -12.16
C ASP A 118 -18.44 -27.91 -10.91
N THR A 119 -17.10 -27.92 -11.10
CA THR A 119 -16.16 -28.12 -10.01
C THR A 119 -16.10 -26.90 -9.08
N ASP A 120 -15.92 -27.17 -7.77
CA ASP A 120 -15.56 -26.13 -6.81
C ASP A 120 -14.09 -25.73 -7.00
N ILE A 121 -13.87 -24.64 -7.69
CA ILE A 121 -12.53 -24.14 -8.07
C ILE A 121 -11.64 -23.83 -6.88
N PHE A 122 -12.21 -23.50 -5.70
CA PHE A 122 -11.44 -23.27 -4.47
C PHE A 122 -10.93 -24.58 -3.86
N LYS A 123 -11.61 -25.70 -4.11
CA LYS A 123 -11.20 -27.03 -3.65
C LYS A 123 -10.24 -27.71 -4.62
N THR A 124 -10.39 -27.49 -5.93
CA THR A 124 -9.65 -28.22 -6.96
C THR A 124 -8.52 -27.40 -7.59
N GLY A 125 -8.61 -26.07 -7.54
CA GLY A 125 -7.60 -25.17 -8.06
C GLY A 125 -6.41 -24.98 -7.11
N ASN A 126 -5.28 -24.56 -7.69
CA ASN A 126 -4.12 -24.09 -6.92
C ASN A 126 -4.35 -22.62 -6.52
N ILE A 127 -4.77 -22.39 -5.28
CA ILE A 127 -5.04 -21.05 -4.77
C ILE A 127 -3.76 -20.43 -4.22
N MET A 128 -3.47 -19.22 -4.68
CA MET A 128 -2.26 -18.48 -4.30
C MET A 128 -2.64 -17.29 -3.41
N LEU A 129 -2.05 -17.22 -2.24
CA LEU A 129 -2.33 -16.20 -1.22
C LEU A 129 -1.03 -15.59 -0.69
N LEU A 130 -1.13 -14.41 -0.11
CA LEU A 130 -0.05 -13.88 0.71
C LEU A 130 0.12 -14.73 1.98
N ASN A 131 1.28 -14.67 2.61
CA ASN A 131 1.53 -15.39 3.86
C ASN A 131 0.64 -14.85 5.00
N ARG A 132 0.45 -15.65 6.04
CA ARG A 132 -0.46 -15.38 7.17
C ARG A 132 -0.07 -14.17 8.03
N SER A 133 1.17 -13.70 7.94
CA SER A 133 1.61 -12.49 8.65
C SER A 133 1.17 -11.21 7.94
N ASN A 134 0.74 -11.28 6.69
CA ASN A 134 0.31 -10.13 5.90
C ASN A 134 -1.11 -9.68 6.31
N MET A 135 -1.32 -8.36 6.38
CA MET A 135 -2.63 -7.79 6.75
C MET A 135 -3.70 -8.07 5.68
N SER A 136 -3.34 -8.03 4.40
CA SER A 136 -4.25 -8.38 3.30
C SER A 136 -4.68 -9.85 3.39
N ARG A 137 -3.75 -10.76 3.71
CA ARG A 137 -4.10 -12.16 3.94
C ARG A 137 -5.10 -12.34 5.07
N LYS A 138 -4.93 -11.67 6.20
CA LYS A 138 -5.89 -11.77 7.32
C LYS A 138 -7.28 -11.28 6.95
N HIS A 139 -7.35 -10.26 6.09
CA HIS A 139 -8.64 -9.77 5.57
C HIS A 139 -9.33 -10.83 4.70
N VAL A 140 -8.58 -11.46 3.80
CA VAL A 140 -9.07 -12.54 2.93
C VAL A 140 -9.43 -13.79 3.73
N ASP A 141 -8.61 -14.18 4.71
CA ASP A 141 -8.92 -15.33 5.57
C ASP A 141 -10.23 -15.13 6.35
N ALA A 142 -10.49 -13.93 6.86
CA ALA A 142 -11.76 -13.60 7.51
C ALA A 142 -12.94 -13.74 6.54
N TYR A 143 -12.82 -13.20 5.33
CA TYR A 143 -13.83 -13.34 4.28
C TYR A 143 -14.11 -14.82 3.94
N LEU A 144 -13.05 -15.62 3.73
CA LEU A 144 -13.18 -17.05 3.42
C LEU A 144 -13.91 -17.79 4.54
N ALA A 145 -13.56 -17.51 5.79
CA ALA A 145 -14.20 -18.12 6.97
C ALA A 145 -15.67 -17.71 7.10
N ASP A 146 -16.00 -16.41 6.96
CA ASP A 146 -17.35 -15.90 7.07
C ASP A 146 -18.30 -16.46 5.98
N ASN A 147 -17.74 -16.78 4.80
CA ASN A 147 -18.49 -17.34 3.67
C ASN A 147 -18.33 -18.85 3.52
N GLN A 148 -17.68 -19.53 4.48
CA GLN A 148 -17.48 -20.98 4.50
C GLN A 148 -16.81 -21.52 3.23
N ILE A 149 -15.89 -20.74 2.65
CA ILE A 149 -15.10 -21.13 1.47
C ILE A 149 -13.89 -21.94 1.94
N GLU A 150 -13.85 -23.21 1.58
CA GLU A 150 -12.74 -24.11 1.91
C GLU A 150 -11.74 -24.18 0.76
N ILE A 151 -10.46 -24.12 1.09
CA ILE A 151 -9.35 -24.23 0.13
C ILE A 151 -8.50 -25.43 0.49
N ASN A 152 -8.31 -26.35 -0.45
CA ASN A 152 -7.52 -27.56 -0.23
C ASN A 152 -6.02 -27.36 -0.46
N GLN A 153 -5.64 -26.52 -1.44
CA GLN A 153 -4.25 -26.29 -1.80
C GLN A 153 -3.96 -24.79 -1.81
N ILE A 154 -3.01 -24.36 -1.00
CA ILE A 154 -2.58 -22.97 -0.90
C ILE A 154 -1.08 -22.90 -1.21
N LEU A 155 -0.72 -22.10 -2.20
CA LEU A 155 0.64 -21.62 -2.41
C LEU A 155 0.75 -20.24 -1.73
N GLU A 156 1.72 -20.11 -0.82
CA GLU A 156 1.94 -18.85 -0.10
C GLU A 156 3.15 -18.10 -0.65
N THR A 157 3.01 -16.79 -0.78
CA THR A 157 4.11 -15.87 -1.09
C THR A 157 4.13 -14.70 -0.11
N THR A 158 5.27 -14.07 0.04
CA THR A 158 5.44 -12.89 0.92
C THR A 158 5.14 -11.58 0.21
N ASP A 159 5.13 -11.58 -1.13
CA ASP A 159 5.10 -10.38 -1.95
C ASP A 159 3.90 -10.39 -2.92
N MET A 160 3.14 -9.31 -2.94
CA MET A 160 1.98 -9.14 -3.83
C MET A 160 2.39 -9.05 -5.31
N GLU A 161 3.55 -8.47 -5.62
CA GLU A 161 4.04 -8.40 -6.99
C GLU A 161 4.28 -9.80 -7.56
N LEU A 162 4.95 -10.66 -6.76
CA LEU A 162 5.14 -12.05 -7.16
C LEU A 162 3.82 -12.80 -7.30
N LEU A 163 2.85 -12.53 -6.42
CA LEU A 163 1.52 -13.12 -6.51
C LEU A 163 0.81 -12.74 -7.81
N ILE A 164 0.91 -11.47 -8.21
CA ILE A 164 0.39 -10.97 -9.48
C ILE A 164 1.11 -11.65 -10.66
N GLU A 165 2.45 -11.71 -10.64
CA GLU A 165 3.22 -12.34 -11.72
C GLU A 165 2.92 -13.84 -11.83
N PHE A 166 2.79 -14.56 -10.71
CA PHE A 166 2.37 -15.97 -10.72
C PHE A 166 0.98 -16.16 -11.31
N SER A 167 0.08 -15.21 -11.08
CA SER A 167 -1.25 -15.23 -11.70
C SER A 167 -1.15 -15.01 -13.23
N ARG A 168 -0.31 -14.07 -13.67
CA ARG A 168 -0.08 -13.75 -15.11
C ARG A 168 0.49 -14.91 -15.89
N ILE A 169 1.38 -15.69 -15.29
CA ILE A 169 1.95 -16.88 -15.97
C ILE A 169 1.05 -18.13 -15.87
N GLY A 170 -0.12 -18.03 -15.23
CA GLY A 170 -1.06 -19.13 -15.11
C GLY A 170 -0.65 -20.22 -14.11
N LEU A 171 0.10 -19.89 -13.07
CA LEU A 171 0.51 -20.84 -12.04
C LEU A 171 -0.67 -21.30 -11.16
N GLY A 172 -1.71 -20.47 -11.04
CA GLY A 172 -2.89 -20.74 -10.22
C GLY A 172 -3.86 -19.57 -10.20
N ILE A 173 -4.74 -19.60 -9.20
CA ILE A 173 -5.72 -18.55 -8.91
C ILE A 173 -5.17 -17.68 -7.77
N GLY A 174 -4.75 -16.46 -8.07
CA GLY A 174 -4.19 -15.52 -7.09
C GLY A 174 -5.25 -14.61 -6.49
N CYS A 175 -5.23 -14.42 -5.17
CA CYS A 175 -6.00 -13.36 -4.52
C CYS A 175 -5.15 -12.08 -4.47
N VAL A 176 -5.49 -11.12 -5.32
CA VAL A 176 -4.72 -9.89 -5.54
C VAL A 176 -5.57 -8.65 -5.29
N ILE A 177 -4.91 -7.50 -5.13
CA ILE A 177 -5.61 -6.22 -5.14
C ILE A 177 -6.03 -5.93 -6.59
N LYS A 178 -7.34 -5.93 -6.84
CA LYS A 178 -7.95 -5.79 -8.16
C LYS A 178 -7.51 -4.50 -8.87
N ASP A 179 -7.42 -3.42 -8.12
CA ASP A 179 -7.01 -2.11 -8.61
C ASP A 179 -5.60 -2.09 -9.22
N PHE A 180 -4.75 -3.07 -8.88
CA PHE A 180 -3.37 -3.17 -9.37
C PHE A 180 -3.23 -4.06 -10.62
N VAL A 181 -4.29 -4.73 -11.01
CA VAL A 181 -4.38 -5.58 -12.20
C VAL A 181 -5.48 -5.17 -13.17
N GLU A 182 -5.95 -3.93 -13.05
CA GLU A 182 -7.03 -3.43 -13.92
C GLU A 182 -6.72 -3.57 -15.42
N ASP A 183 -5.48 -3.28 -15.82
CA ASP A 183 -5.06 -3.38 -17.22
C ASP A 183 -5.08 -4.83 -17.69
N ASP A 184 -4.66 -5.78 -16.85
CA ASP A 184 -4.71 -7.21 -17.14
C ASP A 184 -6.15 -7.72 -17.30
N LEU A 185 -7.07 -7.22 -16.46
CA LEU A 185 -8.50 -7.54 -16.56
C LEU A 185 -9.13 -6.92 -17.81
N LYS A 186 -8.77 -5.67 -18.15
CA LYS A 186 -9.29 -4.98 -19.34
C LYS A 186 -8.82 -5.62 -20.65
N ASN A 187 -7.56 -6.06 -20.72
CA ASN A 187 -6.98 -6.67 -21.92
C ASN A 187 -7.18 -8.20 -22.00
N GLY A 188 -7.75 -8.81 -20.96
CA GLY A 188 -8.04 -10.25 -20.91
C GLY A 188 -6.85 -11.15 -20.59
N THR A 189 -5.70 -10.61 -20.18
CA THR A 189 -4.57 -11.40 -19.66
C THR A 189 -4.97 -12.16 -18.40
N LEU A 190 -5.71 -11.50 -17.53
CA LEU A 190 -6.34 -12.10 -16.34
C LEU A 190 -7.86 -11.98 -16.44
N ILE A 191 -8.55 -12.92 -15.84
CA ILE A 191 -9.99 -12.90 -15.60
C ILE A 191 -10.25 -12.98 -14.10
N GLU A 192 -11.30 -12.29 -13.66
CA GLU A 192 -11.76 -12.35 -12.28
C GLU A 192 -12.65 -13.58 -12.08
N ILE A 193 -12.40 -14.31 -11.01
CA ILE A 193 -13.27 -15.40 -10.55
C ILE A 193 -14.48 -14.79 -9.85
N PRO A 194 -15.71 -14.99 -10.36
CA PRO A 194 -16.90 -14.45 -9.74
C PRO A 194 -17.14 -15.04 -8.35
N LEU A 195 -17.50 -14.20 -7.39
CA LEU A 195 -17.88 -14.57 -6.05
C LEU A 195 -19.34 -14.18 -5.81
N ASP A 196 -20.11 -15.03 -5.15
CA ASP A 196 -21.52 -14.73 -4.79
C ASP A 196 -21.61 -13.51 -3.89
N ILE A 197 -20.69 -13.39 -2.95
CA ILE A 197 -20.54 -12.24 -2.05
C ILE A 197 -19.14 -11.66 -2.30
N PRO A 198 -19.02 -10.39 -2.70
CA PRO A 198 -17.72 -9.79 -2.94
C PRO A 198 -16.91 -9.62 -1.65
N ILE A 199 -15.58 -9.68 -1.76
CA ILE A 199 -14.67 -9.39 -0.65
C ILE A 199 -14.89 -7.93 -0.23
N PRO A 200 -15.08 -7.61 1.07
CA PRO A 200 -15.27 -6.24 1.53
C PRO A 200 -14.08 -5.35 1.16
N LYS A 201 -14.37 -4.16 0.69
CA LYS A 201 -13.34 -3.20 0.34
C LYS A 201 -12.57 -2.70 1.56
N ARG A 202 -11.36 -2.22 1.32
CA ARG A 202 -10.47 -1.67 2.33
C ARG A 202 -10.02 -0.27 1.95
N VAL A 203 -9.80 0.58 2.94
CA VAL A 203 -9.26 1.92 2.72
C VAL A 203 -7.77 1.93 2.96
N ILE A 204 -7.02 2.50 2.03
CA ILE A 204 -5.60 2.80 2.15
C ILE A 204 -5.44 4.29 2.43
N GLY A 205 -4.56 4.65 3.32
CA GLY A 205 -4.35 6.05 3.66
C GLY A 205 -3.01 6.34 4.31
N PHE A 206 -2.73 7.63 4.42
CA PHE A 206 -1.57 8.12 5.16
C PHE A 206 -1.88 8.17 6.65
N CYS A 207 -0.94 7.66 7.43
CA CYS A 207 -1.03 7.60 8.89
C CYS A 207 0.17 8.30 9.53
N CYS A 208 -0.06 9.22 10.45
CA CYS A 208 0.99 9.97 11.14
C CYS A 208 0.55 10.40 12.54
N HIS A 209 1.49 10.88 13.36
CA HIS A 209 1.13 11.51 14.64
C HIS A 209 0.62 12.93 14.39
N PRO A 210 -0.56 13.31 14.94
CA PRO A 210 -1.11 14.65 14.78
C PRO A 210 -0.37 15.72 15.60
N GLN A 211 0.30 15.29 16.68
CA GLN A 211 1.13 16.14 17.52
C GLN A 211 2.56 16.11 16.97
N ASP A 212 3.28 17.19 16.90
CA ASP A 212 4.67 17.24 16.41
C ASP A 212 4.83 16.94 14.90
N MET A 213 3.99 17.51 14.06
CA MET A 213 4.17 17.46 12.61
C MET A 213 5.26 18.45 12.17
N PRO A 214 6.42 17.98 11.66
CA PRO A 214 7.37 18.85 10.97
C PRO A 214 6.71 19.57 9.79
N ASP A 215 7.20 20.74 9.41
CA ASP A 215 6.63 21.53 8.32
C ASP A 215 6.57 20.72 7.01
N THR A 216 7.61 19.96 6.70
CA THR A 216 7.66 19.07 5.52
C THR A 216 6.55 18.01 5.52
N LEU A 217 6.25 17.41 6.69
CA LEU A 217 5.15 16.45 6.81
C LEU A 217 3.80 17.16 6.62
N ARG A 218 3.63 18.35 7.19
CA ARG A 218 2.41 19.13 7.02
C ARG A 218 2.17 19.48 5.57
N GLU A 219 3.20 19.96 4.86
CA GLU A 219 3.17 20.25 3.42
C GLU A 219 2.81 19.02 2.59
N PHE A 220 3.39 17.86 2.91
CA PHE A 220 3.07 16.61 2.24
C PHE A 220 1.61 16.20 2.47
N MET A 221 1.10 16.30 3.68
CA MET A 221 -0.28 15.97 4.02
C MET A 221 -1.27 16.90 3.34
N GLU A 222 -0.99 18.20 3.27
CA GLU A 222 -1.80 19.17 2.53
C GLU A 222 -1.77 18.91 1.02
N PHE A 223 -0.57 18.68 0.47
CA PHE A 223 -0.42 18.30 -0.94
C PHE A 223 -1.23 17.05 -1.26
N SER A 224 -1.13 16.00 -0.43
CA SER A 224 -1.81 14.73 -0.68
C SER A 224 -3.34 14.83 -0.65
N ARG A 225 -3.92 15.79 0.08
CA ARG A 225 -5.38 16.05 0.08
C ARG A 225 -5.88 16.62 -1.24
N THR A 226 -5.07 17.44 -1.88
CA THR A 226 -5.44 18.17 -3.12
C THR A 226 -4.96 17.44 -4.38
N PHE A 227 -4.10 16.43 -4.21
CA PHE A 227 -3.54 15.67 -5.31
C PHE A 227 -4.58 14.68 -5.84
N HIS A 228 -5.06 14.93 -7.06
CA HIS A 228 -5.88 13.98 -7.80
C HIS A 228 -4.95 13.18 -8.72
N LYS A 229 -4.97 11.86 -8.57
CA LYS A 229 -4.26 10.94 -9.47
C LYS A 229 -4.87 11.12 -10.87
N ALA A 230 -4.09 11.71 -11.78
CA ALA A 230 -4.46 11.87 -13.18
C ALA A 230 -4.40 10.51 -13.89
#